data_59ca248f89869802d26ace08745a7158
#
_entry.id   59ca248f89869802d26ace08745a7158
#
_cell.length_a   1.000
_cell.length_b   1.000
_cell.length_c   1.000
_cell.angle_alpha   90.00
_cell.angle_beta   90.00
_cell.angle_gamma   90.00
#
_symmetry.space_group_name_H-M   'P 1'
#
loop_
_entity.id
_entity.type
_entity.pdbx_description
1 polymer ?
#
loop_
_entity_poly.entity_id
_entity_poly.type
_entity_poly.pdbx_seq_one_letter_code
_entity_poly.pdbx_strand_id
1 'polypeptide(L)'
;MGIESLLRQVVIEPVQDFHCLSDFHSGIEAMDAFIHGDFQQSVENHYCSAYSVKHNGELIAIFALSFDSLDLDIDDKENLETFSHGTDKPSIDWNYQDTFYSKPRYPALDIAYLAVKKEWQRQHVGKFLISQIAEKARTQSFAGCQFLTIESLATKDYSAVGFYESCGFLPSEFKKPNKDTLRMYFTLYALE
;
A
#
# COMPACT_ATOMS: atom_id res chain seq x y z
N MET A 1 -13.68 19.50 14.51
CA MET A 1 -14.19 18.15 14.16
C MET A 1 -12.96 17.25 14.18
N GLY A 2 -12.93 16.20 15.01
CA GLY A 2 -11.74 15.34 15.12
C GLY A 2 -11.55 14.49 13.86
N ILE A 3 -10.32 14.14 13.54
CA ILE A 3 -9.92 13.32 12.37
C ILE A 3 -10.76 12.03 12.29
N GLU A 4 -11.05 11.39 13.41
CA GLU A 4 -11.88 10.18 13.46
C GLU A 4 -13.30 10.36 12.93
N SER A 5 -13.91 11.54 13.16
CA SER A 5 -15.25 11.81 12.65
C SER A 5 -15.27 12.10 11.16
N LEU A 6 -14.19 12.65 10.63
CA LEU A 6 -13.98 12.91 9.21
C LEU A 6 -13.78 11.61 8.43
N LEU A 7 -12.98 10.69 8.97
CA LEU A 7 -12.69 9.41 8.36
C LEU A 7 -13.88 8.43 8.36
N ARG A 8 -14.84 8.60 9.27
CA ARG A 8 -16.10 7.81 9.27
C ARG A 8 -17.04 8.11 8.10
N GLN A 9 -16.83 9.22 7.39
CA GLN A 9 -17.64 9.64 6.24
C GLN A 9 -16.94 9.36 4.90
N VAL A 10 -15.82 8.63 4.94
CA VAL A 10 -15.10 8.26 3.74
C VAL A 10 -15.75 7.04 3.08
N VAL A 11 -15.99 7.15 1.77
CA VAL A 11 -16.47 6.07 0.92
C VAL A 11 -15.34 5.63 -0.01
N ILE A 12 -15.06 4.34 -0.04
CA ILE A 12 -14.07 3.72 -0.93
C ILE A 12 -14.83 2.84 -1.92
N GLU A 13 -14.70 3.13 -3.21
CA GLU A 13 -15.41 2.41 -4.27
C GLU A 13 -14.51 2.19 -5.50
N PRO A 14 -14.72 1.12 -6.29
CA PRO A 14 -13.99 0.93 -7.54
C PRO A 14 -14.21 2.13 -8.48
N VAL A 15 -13.14 2.53 -9.18
CA VAL A 15 -13.25 3.55 -10.24
C VAL A 15 -13.97 2.94 -11.43
N GLN A 16 -15.14 3.50 -11.76
CA GLN A 16 -15.93 3.11 -12.93
C GLN A 16 -15.83 4.14 -14.05
N ASP A 17 -15.66 5.41 -13.70
CA ASP A 17 -15.52 6.52 -14.64
C ASP A 17 -14.23 7.29 -14.35
N PHE A 18 -13.30 7.22 -15.30
CA PHE A 18 -11.99 7.88 -15.17
C PHE A 18 -12.06 9.39 -15.43
N HIS A 19 -13.16 9.91 -15.96
CA HIS A 19 -13.35 11.37 -16.08
C HIS A 19 -13.34 12.08 -14.73
N CYS A 20 -13.73 11.40 -13.65
CA CYS A 20 -13.67 11.97 -12.31
C CYS A 20 -12.24 12.28 -11.83
N LEU A 21 -11.22 11.77 -12.53
CA LEU A 21 -9.81 11.97 -12.19
C LEU A 21 -9.19 13.20 -12.88
N SER A 22 -9.89 13.84 -13.82
CA SER A 22 -9.37 14.98 -14.62
C SER A 22 -8.87 16.14 -13.74
N ASP A 23 -9.57 16.40 -12.65
CA ASP A 23 -9.26 17.48 -11.70
C ASP A 23 -8.50 17.01 -10.45
N PHE A 24 -8.02 15.76 -10.46
CA PHE A 24 -7.26 15.24 -9.34
C PHE A 24 -5.78 15.64 -9.45
N HIS A 25 -5.25 16.26 -8.41
CA HIS A 25 -3.85 16.64 -8.31
C HIS A 25 -3.29 16.27 -6.94
N SER A 26 -2.26 15.44 -6.92
CA SER A 26 -1.49 15.12 -5.73
C SER A 26 -0.44 16.22 -5.43
N GLY A 27 -0.09 17.03 -6.42
CA GLY A 27 0.99 17.99 -6.36
C GLY A 27 2.38 17.36 -6.50
N ILE A 28 2.45 16.08 -6.91
CA ILE A 28 3.68 15.34 -7.23
C ILE A 28 3.62 15.03 -8.72
N GLU A 29 4.46 15.71 -9.50
CA GLU A 29 4.40 15.71 -10.97
C GLU A 29 4.39 14.30 -11.56
N ALA A 30 5.28 13.42 -11.10
CA ALA A 30 5.36 12.04 -11.60
C ALA A 30 4.07 11.23 -11.32
N MET A 31 3.42 11.48 -10.19
CA MET A 31 2.17 10.82 -9.84
C MET A 31 1.00 11.39 -10.64
N ASP A 32 0.93 12.69 -10.80
CA ASP A 32 -0.14 13.35 -11.56
C ASP A 32 -0.02 12.98 -13.05
N ALA A 33 1.20 12.91 -13.60
CA ALA A 33 1.44 12.47 -14.98
C ALA A 33 0.95 11.03 -15.21
N PHE A 34 1.19 10.11 -14.30
CA PHE A 34 0.71 8.74 -14.42
C PHE A 34 -0.82 8.67 -14.36
N ILE A 35 -1.46 9.39 -13.43
CA ILE A 35 -2.91 9.33 -13.26
C ILE A 35 -3.67 9.88 -14.46
N HIS A 36 -3.13 10.94 -15.12
CA HIS A 36 -3.74 11.55 -16.29
C HIS A 36 -3.32 10.88 -17.61
N GLY A 37 -2.31 10.00 -17.58
CA GLY A 37 -1.78 9.28 -18.73
C GLY A 37 -2.15 7.80 -18.73
N ASP A 38 -1.31 6.98 -18.12
CA ASP A 38 -1.34 5.52 -18.28
C ASP A 38 -2.27 4.79 -17.30
N PHE A 39 -2.83 5.49 -16.30
CA PHE A 39 -3.58 4.86 -15.22
C PHE A 39 -4.83 4.12 -15.72
N GLN A 40 -5.65 4.76 -16.57
CA GLN A 40 -6.84 4.13 -17.15
C GLN A 40 -6.48 2.87 -17.94
N GLN A 41 -5.45 2.95 -18.79
CA GLN A 41 -5.00 1.80 -19.58
C GLN A 41 -4.49 0.67 -18.70
N SER A 42 -3.82 0.98 -17.60
CA SER A 42 -3.34 -0.03 -16.64
C SER A 42 -4.52 -0.80 -16.02
N VAL A 43 -5.62 -0.13 -15.71
CA VAL A 43 -6.83 -0.78 -15.20
C VAL A 43 -7.54 -1.59 -16.28
N GLU A 44 -7.74 -1.03 -17.45
CA GLU A 44 -8.41 -1.69 -18.59
C GLU A 44 -7.66 -2.94 -19.06
N ASN A 45 -6.34 -2.94 -18.94
CA ASN A 45 -5.50 -4.11 -19.26
C ASN A 45 -5.23 -5.03 -18.07
N HIS A 46 -5.98 -4.86 -16.96
CA HIS A 46 -5.93 -5.73 -15.77
C HIS A 46 -4.58 -5.79 -15.04
N TYR A 47 -3.72 -4.76 -15.18
CA TYR A 47 -2.50 -4.65 -14.38
C TYR A 47 -2.80 -4.33 -12.92
N CYS A 48 -3.87 -3.56 -12.67
CA CYS A 48 -4.33 -3.23 -11.33
C CYS A 48 -5.83 -3.01 -11.29
N SER A 49 -6.39 -2.97 -10.09
CA SER A 49 -7.75 -2.51 -9.81
C SER A 49 -7.69 -1.17 -9.10
N ALA A 50 -8.41 -0.16 -9.62
CA ALA A 50 -8.40 1.19 -9.10
C ALA A 50 -9.59 1.49 -8.19
N TYR A 51 -9.35 2.29 -7.15
CA TYR A 51 -10.34 2.72 -6.18
C TYR A 51 -10.29 4.23 -5.99
N SER A 52 -11.45 4.84 -6.00
CA SER A 52 -11.67 6.24 -5.62
C SER A 52 -12.04 6.32 -4.14
N VAL A 53 -11.55 7.34 -3.48
CA VAL A 53 -11.80 7.62 -2.07
C VAL A 53 -12.48 8.98 -1.99
N LYS A 54 -13.73 9.00 -1.51
CA LYS A 54 -14.55 10.20 -1.47
C LYS A 54 -14.92 10.57 -0.04
N HIS A 55 -14.94 11.85 0.25
CA HIS A 55 -15.48 12.41 1.49
C HIS A 55 -16.58 13.40 1.12
N ASN A 56 -17.81 13.16 1.58
CA ASN A 56 -19.00 13.96 1.23
C ASN A 56 -19.16 14.17 -0.30
N GLY A 57 -18.83 13.15 -1.10
CA GLY A 57 -18.90 13.19 -2.57
C GLY A 57 -17.69 13.83 -3.26
N GLU A 58 -16.79 14.49 -2.53
CA GLU A 58 -15.53 15.00 -3.07
C GLU A 58 -14.48 13.88 -3.17
N LEU A 59 -13.81 13.77 -4.32
CA LEU A 59 -12.66 12.86 -4.50
C LEU A 59 -11.46 13.40 -3.74
N ILE A 60 -10.98 12.66 -2.74
CA ILE A 60 -9.89 13.06 -1.84
C ILE A 60 -8.62 12.23 -2.00
N ALA A 61 -8.75 11.01 -2.49
CA ALA A 61 -7.61 10.14 -2.75
C ALA A 61 -7.96 9.08 -3.79
N ILE A 62 -6.93 8.45 -4.34
CA ILE A 62 -7.01 7.34 -5.28
C ILE A 62 -5.96 6.33 -4.90
N PHE A 63 -6.27 5.04 -5.01
CA PHE A 63 -5.28 3.98 -4.93
C PHE A 63 -5.57 2.86 -5.91
N ALA A 64 -4.56 2.09 -6.25
CA ALA A 64 -4.68 0.90 -7.07
C ALA A 64 -3.94 -0.27 -6.44
N LEU A 65 -4.49 -1.46 -6.62
CA LEU A 65 -3.99 -2.71 -6.05
C LEU A 65 -3.76 -3.73 -7.15
N SER A 66 -2.71 -4.52 -7.02
CA SER A 66 -2.41 -5.68 -7.87
C SER A 66 -1.95 -6.87 -7.06
N PHE A 67 -2.09 -8.08 -7.61
CA PHE A 67 -1.48 -9.26 -7.00
C PHE A 67 0.04 -9.20 -7.14
N ASP A 68 0.74 -9.67 -6.12
CA ASP A 68 2.19 -9.66 -6.09
C ASP A 68 2.74 -10.87 -5.32
N SER A 69 4.04 -11.02 -5.35
CA SER A 69 4.78 -11.94 -4.51
C SER A 69 6.01 -11.25 -3.96
N LEU A 70 6.28 -11.48 -2.69
CA LEU A 70 7.44 -10.96 -1.99
C LEU A 70 8.49 -12.07 -1.84
N ASP A 71 9.70 -11.81 -2.34
CA ASP A 71 10.89 -12.60 -2.03
C ASP A 71 11.58 -11.95 -0.83
N LEU A 72 11.89 -12.74 0.20
CA LEU A 72 12.59 -12.31 1.40
C LEU A 72 13.93 -13.04 1.47
N ASP A 73 15.02 -12.31 1.65
CA ASP A 73 16.30 -12.88 1.97
C ASP A 73 16.47 -13.14 3.50
N ILE A 74 17.67 -13.48 3.93
CA ILE A 74 17.93 -13.78 5.35
C ILE A 74 17.80 -12.53 6.19
N ASP A 75 18.33 -11.40 5.71
CA ASP A 75 18.33 -10.12 6.44
C ASP A 75 16.91 -9.57 6.58
N ASP A 76 16.09 -9.71 5.52
CA ASP A 76 14.67 -9.37 5.56
C ASP A 76 13.91 -10.19 6.63
N LYS A 77 14.21 -11.49 6.75
CA LYS A 77 13.56 -12.38 7.74
C LYS A 77 13.95 -12.04 9.17
N GLU A 78 15.24 -11.73 9.43
CA GLU A 78 15.72 -11.29 10.73
C GLU A 78 15.09 -9.94 11.13
N ASN A 79 14.97 -9.01 10.19
CA ASN A 79 14.29 -7.74 10.39
C ASN A 79 12.81 -7.94 10.75
N LEU A 80 12.12 -8.87 10.08
CA LEU A 80 10.73 -9.21 10.36
C LEU A 80 10.52 -9.72 11.77
N GLU A 81 11.37 -10.62 12.26
CA GLU A 81 11.30 -11.13 13.64
C GLU A 81 11.40 -9.98 14.65
N THR A 82 12.39 -9.12 14.49
CA THR A 82 12.62 -8.00 15.40
C THR A 82 11.48 -7.00 15.38
N PHE A 83 10.89 -6.73 14.20
CA PHE A 83 9.89 -5.68 14.01
C PHE A 83 8.47 -6.12 14.36
N SER A 84 8.16 -7.41 14.27
CA SER A 84 6.79 -7.90 14.50
C SER A 84 6.48 -8.22 15.97
N HIS A 85 7.47 -8.33 16.83
CA HIS A 85 7.25 -8.57 18.26
C HIS A 85 6.42 -7.44 18.92
N GLY A 86 5.39 -7.85 19.68
CA GLY A 86 4.57 -6.91 20.46
C GLY A 86 3.64 -6.02 19.66
N THR A 87 3.28 -6.39 18.43
CA THR A 87 2.30 -5.66 17.62
C THR A 87 0.89 -6.17 17.86
N ASP A 88 -0.13 -5.30 17.67
CA ASP A 88 -1.56 -5.67 17.74
C ASP A 88 -2.05 -6.48 16.51
N LYS A 89 -1.14 -7.05 15.74
CA LYS A 89 -1.48 -7.85 14.56
C LYS A 89 -1.85 -9.28 14.96
N PRO A 90 -2.74 -9.94 14.20
CA PRO A 90 -2.98 -11.38 14.36
C PRO A 90 -1.67 -12.15 14.18
N SER A 91 -1.38 -13.09 15.07
CA SER A 91 -0.18 -13.92 15.00
C SER A 91 -0.31 -15.03 13.94
N ILE A 92 0.81 -15.40 13.33
CA ILE A 92 0.93 -16.67 12.61
C ILE A 92 0.98 -17.78 13.64
N ASP A 93 0.27 -18.90 13.37
CA ASP A 93 0.31 -20.08 14.24
C ASP A 93 1.77 -20.55 14.41
N TRP A 94 2.20 -20.71 15.67
CA TRP A 94 3.54 -21.17 16.04
C TRP A 94 3.96 -22.44 15.29
N ASN A 95 3.03 -23.41 15.14
CA ASN A 95 3.31 -24.64 14.41
C ASN A 95 3.55 -24.45 12.90
N TYR A 96 3.27 -23.25 12.36
CA TYR A 96 3.46 -22.91 10.96
C TYR A 96 4.74 -22.09 10.72
N GLN A 97 5.42 -21.64 11.74
CA GLN A 97 6.57 -20.74 11.60
C GLN A 97 7.72 -21.38 10.80
N ASP A 98 8.06 -22.63 11.07
CA ASP A 98 9.08 -23.35 10.30
C ASP A 98 8.73 -23.42 8.81
N THR A 99 7.45 -23.63 8.50
CA THR A 99 6.95 -23.61 7.12
C THR A 99 7.04 -22.20 6.53
N PHE A 100 6.73 -21.19 7.31
CA PHE A 100 6.87 -19.79 6.89
C PHE A 100 8.33 -19.49 6.52
N TYR A 101 9.28 -19.75 7.40
CA TYR A 101 10.70 -19.46 7.15
C TYR A 101 11.32 -20.29 6.04
N SER A 102 10.78 -21.47 5.74
CA SER A 102 11.29 -22.32 4.66
C SER A 102 10.89 -21.85 3.26
N LYS A 103 9.88 -20.97 3.15
CA LYS A 103 9.40 -20.50 1.84
C LYS A 103 10.33 -19.44 1.25
N PRO A 104 10.64 -19.52 -0.04
CA PRO A 104 11.41 -18.49 -0.72
C PRO A 104 10.54 -17.29 -1.14
N ARG A 105 9.20 -17.49 -1.20
CA ARG A 105 8.26 -16.50 -1.76
C ARG A 105 6.93 -16.52 -1.02
N TYR A 106 6.37 -15.34 -0.83
CA TYR A 106 5.15 -15.11 -0.05
C TYR A 106 4.08 -14.41 -0.88
N PRO A 107 2.79 -14.78 -0.70
CA PRO A 107 1.70 -14.08 -1.36
C PRO A 107 1.58 -12.65 -0.80
N ALA A 108 1.50 -11.69 -1.70
CA ALA A 108 1.41 -10.28 -1.37
C ALA A 108 0.35 -9.56 -2.21
N LEU A 109 -0.10 -8.42 -1.70
CA LEU A 109 -0.91 -7.45 -2.40
C LEU A 109 -0.07 -6.17 -2.57
N ASP A 110 0.16 -5.78 -3.81
CA ASP A 110 0.89 -4.57 -4.13
C ASP A 110 -0.02 -3.34 -4.09
N ILE A 111 0.43 -2.30 -3.43
CA ILE A 111 -0.15 -0.97 -3.55
C ILE A 111 0.52 -0.31 -4.76
N ALA A 112 0.03 -0.67 -5.95
CA ALA A 112 0.61 -0.22 -7.22
C ALA A 112 0.57 1.31 -7.37
N TYR A 113 -0.39 1.96 -6.69
CA TYR A 113 -0.54 3.41 -6.69
C TYR A 113 -1.29 3.86 -5.42
N LEU A 114 -0.85 4.97 -4.83
CA LEU A 114 -1.55 5.65 -3.74
C LEU A 114 -1.26 7.14 -3.80
N ALA A 115 -2.29 7.94 -4.04
CA ALA A 115 -2.20 9.39 -4.03
C ALA A 115 -3.34 10.03 -3.22
N VAL A 116 -2.99 11.03 -2.43
CA VAL A 116 -3.94 11.88 -1.71
C VAL A 116 -3.93 13.25 -2.36
N LYS A 117 -5.12 13.79 -2.64
CA LYS A 117 -5.29 15.13 -3.20
C LYS A 117 -4.57 16.17 -2.33
N LYS A 118 -3.89 17.14 -2.95
CA LYS A 118 -2.97 18.04 -2.27
C LYS A 118 -3.58 18.72 -1.03
N GLU A 119 -4.83 19.15 -1.12
CA GLU A 119 -5.54 19.83 -0.05
C GLU A 119 -5.88 18.92 1.14
N TRP A 120 -5.87 17.59 0.92
CA TRP A 120 -6.19 16.57 1.90
C TRP A 120 -4.95 15.87 2.49
N GLN A 121 -3.75 16.25 2.03
CA GLN A 121 -2.50 15.74 2.57
C GLN A 121 -2.26 16.24 4.00
N ARG A 122 -1.41 15.52 4.75
CA ARG A 122 -1.09 15.83 6.17
C ARG A 122 -2.28 15.79 7.13
N GLN A 123 -3.40 15.23 6.69
CA GLN A 123 -4.62 15.01 7.48
C GLN A 123 -4.86 13.52 7.77
N HIS A 124 -3.79 12.73 7.81
CA HIS A 124 -3.79 11.29 8.09
C HIS A 124 -4.59 10.41 7.10
N VAL A 125 -5.08 10.95 5.99
CA VAL A 125 -5.84 10.21 4.96
C VAL A 125 -5.01 9.03 4.44
N GLY A 126 -3.74 9.25 4.06
CA GLY A 126 -2.87 8.17 3.56
C GLY A 126 -2.70 7.05 4.58
N LYS A 127 -2.45 7.38 5.86
CA LYS A 127 -2.30 6.38 6.93
C LYS A 127 -3.59 5.57 7.16
N PHE A 128 -4.73 6.26 7.14
CA PHE A 128 -6.04 5.61 7.20
C PHE A 128 -6.22 4.63 6.04
N LEU A 129 -5.89 5.03 4.80
CA LEU A 129 -6.00 4.15 3.63
C LEU A 129 -5.13 2.90 3.75
N ILE A 130 -3.88 3.05 4.20
CA ILE A 130 -3.00 1.89 4.45
C ILE A 130 -3.66 0.93 5.44
N SER A 131 -4.25 1.43 6.54
CA SER A 131 -4.93 0.56 7.51
C SER A 131 -6.16 -0.13 6.93
N GLN A 132 -6.94 0.56 6.08
CA GLN A 132 -8.11 -0.03 5.40
C GLN A 132 -7.69 -1.10 4.37
N ILE A 133 -6.63 -0.86 3.62
CA ILE A 133 -6.08 -1.83 2.66
C ILE A 133 -5.57 -3.07 3.42
N ALA A 134 -4.83 -2.89 4.50
CA ALA A 134 -4.33 -3.98 5.32
C ALA A 134 -5.45 -4.82 5.93
N GLU A 135 -6.49 -4.18 6.48
CA GLU A 135 -7.66 -4.87 7.02
C GLU A 135 -8.42 -5.64 5.94
N LYS A 136 -8.61 -5.04 4.77
CA LYS A 136 -9.27 -5.70 3.63
C LYS A 136 -8.44 -6.87 3.11
N ALA A 137 -7.12 -6.73 3.04
CA ALA A 137 -6.21 -7.81 2.64
C ALA A 137 -6.25 -9.01 3.61
N ARG A 138 -6.39 -8.76 4.92
CA ARG A 138 -6.54 -9.82 5.94
C ARG A 138 -7.90 -10.52 5.88
N THR A 139 -8.97 -9.77 5.66
CA THR A 139 -10.35 -10.28 5.80
C THR A 139 -10.94 -10.82 4.51
N GLN A 140 -10.34 -10.52 3.35
CA GLN A 140 -10.80 -11.09 2.09
C GLN A 140 -10.53 -12.61 2.03
N SER A 141 -11.40 -13.36 1.36
CA SER A 141 -11.33 -14.84 1.26
C SER A 141 -10.98 -15.34 -0.15
N PHE A 142 -10.74 -14.44 -1.10
CA PHE A 142 -10.50 -14.81 -2.49
C PHE A 142 -9.11 -15.43 -2.69
N ALA A 143 -8.08 -14.91 -2.01
CA ALA A 143 -6.71 -15.40 -2.11
C ALA A 143 -5.96 -15.20 -0.79
N GLY A 144 -4.99 -16.08 -0.50
CA GLY A 144 -4.06 -15.88 0.62
C GLY A 144 -3.24 -14.60 0.42
N CYS A 145 -3.05 -13.82 1.48
CA CYS A 145 -2.20 -12.63 1.48
C CYS A 145 -1.48 -12.53 2.82
N GLN A 146 -0.16 -12.43 2.80
CA GLN A 146 0.67 -12.31 4.00
C GLN A 146 1.33 -10.94 4.12
N PHE A 147 1.52 -10.25 3.00
CA PHE A 147 2.20 -8.97 2.95
C PHE A 147 1.45 -7.95 2.10
N LEU A 148 1.62 -6.68 2.44
CA LEU A 148 1.48 -5.59 1.48
C LEU A 148 2.86 -5.23 0.96
N THR A 149 2.93 -4.85 -0.30
CA THR A 149 4.16 -4.39 -0.96
C THR A 149 3.93 -3.05 -1.64
N ILE A 150 4.99 -2.31 -1.89
CA ILE A 150 4.98 -1.07 -2.64
C ILE A 150 6.35 -0.76 -3.22
N GLU A 151 6.37 -0.15 -4.41
CA GLU A 151 7.53 0.56 -4.95
C GLU A 151 7.43 2.03 -4.54
N SER A 152 7.97 2.38 -3.37
CA SER A 152 7.91 3.75 -2.84
C SER A 152 8.78 4.69 -3.66
N LEU A 153 8.25 5.83 -4.09
CA LEU A 153 9.07 6.88 -4.73
C LEU A 153 10.19 7.31 -3.80
N ALA A 154 11.40 7.37 -4.35
CA ALA A 154 12.64 7.73 -3.65
C ALA A 154 13.56 8.54 -4.58
N THR A 155 13.02 9.58 -5.21
CA THR A 155 13.77 10.49 -6.08
C THR A 155 14.54 11.55 -5.27
N LYS A 156 15.39 12.34 -5.93
CA LYS A 156 16.09 13.45 -5.28
C LYS A 156 15.15 14.56 -4.81
N ASP A 157 14.06 14.78 -5.54
CA ASP A 157 13.15 15.91 -5.31
C ASP A 157 11.96 15.53 -4.43
N TYR A 158 11.63 14.22 -4.37
CA TYR A 158 10.53 13.72 -3.56
C TYR A 158 10.79 12.29 -3.09
N SER A 159 10.49 12.03 -1.81
CA SER A 159 10.54 10.68 -1.24
C SER A 159 9.31 10.42 -0.38
N ALA A 160 8.65 9.27 -0.63
CA ALA A 160 7.54 8.77 0.16
C ALA A 160 8.00 7.72 1.21
N VAL A 161 9.28 7.36 1.23
CA VAL A 161 9.83 6.30 2.10
C VAL A 161 9.47 6.55 3.57
N GLY A 162 9.76 7.72 4.11
CA GLY A 162 9.45 8.06 5.51
C GLY A 162 7.95 8.02 5.84
N PHE A 163 7.06 8.24 4.87
CA PHE A 163 5.63 8.04 5.05
C PHE A 163 5.32 6.56 5.26
N TYR A 164 5.83 5.67 4.40
CA TYR A 164 5.58 4.23 4.51
C TYR A 164 6.25 3.63 5.75
N GLU A 165 7.45 4.05 6.12
CA GLU A 165 8.09 3.69 7.41
C GLU A 165 7.19 4.06 8.59
N SER A 166 6.59 5.26 8.58
CA SER A 166 5.65 5.70 9.63
C SER A 166 4.34 4.89 9.66
N CYS A 167 4.03 4.15 8.59
CA CYS A 167 2.93 3.19 8.50
C CYS A 167 3.34 1.76 8.88
N GLY A 168 4.63 1.52 9.17
CA GLY A 168 5.16 0.21 9.57
C GLY A 168 5.64 -0.66 8.40
N PHE A 169 5.94 -0.06 7.24
CA PHE A 169 6.64 -0.74 6.17
C PHE A 169 8.13 -0.79 6.45
N LEU A 170 8.75 -1.89 6.03
CA LEU A 170 10.20 -2.09 6.05
C LEU A 170 10.74 -2.01 4.62
N PRO A 171 11.94 -1.46 4.42
CA PRO A 171 12.63 -1.57 3.14
C PRO A 171 13.01 -3.02 2.87
N SER A 172 12.86 -3.50 1.64
CA SER A 172 13.39 -4.78 1.23
C SER A 172 14.86 -4.66 0.89
N GLU A 173 15.68 -5.56 1.41
CA GLU A 173 17.09 -5.67 1.06
C GLU A 173 17.26 -6.29 -0.34
N PHE A 174 16.25 -6.95 -0.86
CA PHE A 174 16.21 -7.47 -2.22
C PHE A 174 16.12 -6.33 -3.24
N LYS A 175 17.24 -5.70 -3.54
CA LYS A 175 17.34 -4.48 -4.36
C LYS A 175 16.93 -4.74 -5.81
N LYS A 176 15.83 -4.13 -6.23
CA LYS A 176 15.61 -3.90 -7.67
C LYS A 176 16.49 -2.75 -8.16
N PRO A 177 17.02 -2.82 -9.40
CA PRO A 177 17.91 -1.79 -9.95
C PRO A 177 17.18 -0.48 -10.34
N ASN A 178 16.00 -0.19 -9.82
CA ASN A 178 15.29 1.04 -10.12
C ASN A 178 15.83 2.17 -9.23
N LYS A 179 16.34 3.24 -9.88
CA LYS A 179 17.01 4.36 -9.18
C LYS A 179 16.04 5.28 -8.43
N ASP A 180 14.77 5.26 -8.79
CA ASP A 180 13.77 6.26 -8.37
C ASP A 180 12.74 5.69 -7.41
N THR A 181 12.83 4.39 -7.10
CA THR A 181 11.94 3.72 -6.16
C THR A 181 12.71 2.82 -5.19
N LEU A 182 12.12 2.65 -4.00
CA LEU A 182 12.54 1.69 -2.99
C LEU A 182 11.41 0.68 -2.78
N ARG A 183 11.72 -0.61 -2.96
CA ARG A 183 10.80 -1.69 -2.61
C ARG A 183 10.62 -1.74 -1.11
N MET A 184 9.36 -1.71 -0.64
CA MET A 184 9.03 -1.82 0.77
C MET A 184 7.92 -2.86 0.97
N TYR A 185 7.86 -3.45 2.16
CA TYR A 185 6.85 -4.44 2.52
C TYR A 185 6.32 -4.21 3.94
N PHE A 186 5.09 -4.65 4.17
CA PHE A 186 4.41 -4.59 5.45
C PHE A 186 3.81 -5.96 5.75
N THR A 187 4.15 -6.55 6.89
CA THR A 187 3.55 -7.82 7.31
C THR A 187 2.12 -7.61 7.80
N LEU A 188 1.20 -8.46 7.34
CA LEU A 188 -0.19 -8.44 7.79
C LEU A 188 -0.38 -9.19 9.12
N TYR A 189 0.58 -10.01 9.53
CA TYR A 189 0.54 -10.86 10.71
C TYR A 189 1.81 -10.65 11.55
N ALA A 190 1.69 -10.85 12.87
CA ALA A 190 2.85 -10.91 13.76
C ALA A 190 3.56 -12.26 13.60
N LEU A 191 4.86 -12.24 13.76
CA LEU A 191 5.72 -13.42 13.93
C LEU A 191 6.08 -13.47 15.41
N GLU A 192 5.70 -14.51 16.11
CA GLU A 192 5.99 -14.72 17.54
C GLU A 192 7.23 -15.60 17.73
#